data_78f7606a9bd2c8c1d8c2c914c397e12b
#
_entry.id   78f7606a9bd2c8c1d8c2c914c397e12b
#
_cell.length_a   1.000
_cell.length_b   1.000
_cell.length_c   1.000
_cell.angle_alpha   90.00
_cell.angle_beta   90.00
_cell.angle_gamma   90.00
#
_symmetry.space_group_name_H-M   'P 1'
#
loop_
_entity.id
_entity.type
_entity.pdbx_description
1 polymer ?
#
loop_
_entity_poly.entity_id
_entity_poly.type
_entity_poly.pdbx_seq_one_letter_code
_entity_poly.pdbx_strand_id
1 'polypeptide(L)'
;YKEQLAASDRVSTPEIFRDEILAMNIFNPVFVDCTASPSVASIYEELLSHNVSVVAANKIAASSEYDHYLKLKNIARSRGVKFLFETNVGAGLPIINTISDLINSGDRILKIEAVVSGTLNFIFNEMNETVPMSRAIELAKEAGYAEPDPRIDLSGMDVVRKLVILSREAGYRVEQDDVKKNLFIPQKYFEGSVEDFWRRVPELDAEFEARRKRLAAEGKRWRFGATEVSLREVGPDSPFYHLAGSNNVILLTTERYKEYPMQIKGYGAGAGVTAAGVFADIISIANIR
;
A
#
# COMPACT_ATOMS: atom_id res chain seq x y z
N TYR A 1 -21.22 17.62 10.94
CA TYR A 1 -21.72 16.99 9.67
C TYR A 1 -22.03 15.50 9.83
N LYS A 2 -21.36 14.76 10.74
CA LYS A 2 -21.65 13.34 10.99
C LYS A 2 -23.08 13.10 11.45
N GLU A 3 -23.57 13.94 12.35
CA GLU A 3 -24.96 13.88 12.84
C GLU A 3 -25.97 14.19 11.73
N GLN A 4 -25.66 15.17 10.86
CA GLN A 4 -26.50 15.50 9.72
C GLN A 4 -26.55 14.37 8.68
N LEU A 5 -25.41 13.69 8.43
CA LEU A 5 -25.38 12.53 7.55
C LEU A 5 -26.16 11.35 8.15
N ALA A 6 -26.01 11.09 9.45
CA ALA A 6 -26.72 10.01 10.13
C ALA A 6 -28.24 10.24 10.20
N ALA A 7 -28.69 11.50 10.20
CA ALA A 7 -30.11 11.89 10.20
C ALA A 7 -30.72 12.01 8.79
N SER A 8 -29.94 11.78 7.74
CA SER A 8 -30.42 11.92 6.36
C SER A 8 -31.13 10.65 5.90
N ASP A 9 -32.37 10.79 5.44
CA ASP A 9 -33.16 9.71 4.82
C ASP A 9 -32.80 9.48 3.34
N ARG A 10 -31.82 10.23 2.81
CA ARG A 10 -31.41 10.14 1.41
C ARG A 10 -30.60 8.86 1.17
N VAL A 11 -31.10 8.02 0.28
CA VAL A 11 -30.36 6.85 -0.18
C VAL A 11 -29.12 7.33 -0.93
N SER A 12 -27.95 6.83 -0.52
CA SER A 12 -26.67 7.13 -1.16
C SER A 12 -25.99 5.81 -1.55
N THR A 13 -25.81 5.61 -2.86
CA THR A 13 -25.01 4.53 -3.43
C THR A 13 -23.91 5.13 -4.31
N PRO A 14 -22.84 4.39 -4.61
CA PRO A 14 -21.82 4.86 -5.53
C PRO A 14 -22.40 5.30 -6.89
N GLU A 15 -23.40 4.60 -7.40
CA GLU A 15 -24.05 4.90 -8.69
C GLU A 15 -24.84 6.22 -8.62
N ILE A 16 -25.62 6.44 -7.55
CA ILE A 16 -26.34 7.71 -7.35
C ILE A 16 -25.34 8.86 -7.22
N PHE A 17 -24.25 8.66 -6.48
CA PHE A 17 -23.22 9.68 -6.33
C PHE A 17 -22.53 10.00 -7.66
N ARG A 18 -22.21 8.98 -8.48
CA ARG A 18 -21.72 9.14 -9.85
C ARG A 18 -22.67 9.95 -10.70
N ASP A 19 -23.95 9.58 -10.75
CA ASP A 19 -24.96 10.20 -11.61
C ASP A 19 -25.14 11.68 -11.25
N GLU A 20 -25.07 12.02 -9.95
CA GLU A 20 -25.11 13.41 -9.52
C GLU A 20 -23.88 14.22 -9.93
N ILE A 21 -22.68 13.64 -9.82
CA ILE A 21 -21.45 14.28 -10.32
C ILE A 21 -21.58 14.57 -11.82
N LEU A 22 -22.04 13.59 -12.61
CA LEU A 22 -22.20 13.75 -14.04
C LEU A 22 -23.27 14.81 -14.40
N ALA A 23 -24.34 14.90 -13.61
CA ALA A 23 -25.39 15.89 -13.78
C ALA A 23 -24.96 17.33 -13.44
N MET A 24 -23.92 17.52 -12.63
CA MET A 24 -23.44 18.85 -12.26
C MET A 24 -22.88 19.67 -13.45
N ASN A 25 -22.42 18.99 -14.50
CA ASN A 25 -21.86 19.62 -15.71
C ASN A 25 -20.84 20.74 -15.42
N ILE A 26 -19.93 20.49 -14.45
CA ILE A 26 -18.90 21.43 -14.03
C ILE A 26 -17.61 21.22 -14.83
N PHE A 27 -16.80 22.27 -14.92
CA PHE A 27 -15.50 22.20 -15.56
C PHE A 27 -14.48 21.51 -14.65
N ASN A 28 -13.69 20.58 -15.21
CA ASN A 28 -12.60 19.84 -14.55
C ASN A 28 -13.01 19.17 -13.22
N PRO A 29 -14.06 18.33 -13.23
CA PRO A 29 -14.49 17.64 -12.02
C PRO A 29 -13.44 16.61 -11.58
N VAL A 30 -13.27 16.46 -10.26
CA VAL A 30 -12.39 15.48 -9.64
C VAL A 30 -13.17 14.67 -8.63
N PHE A 31 -13.27 13.38 -8.85
CA PHE A 31 -13.78 12.42 -7.86
C PHE A 31 -12.64 11.95 -6.97
N VAL A 32 -12.84 12.00 -5.66
CA VAL A 32 -11.83 11.59 -4.67
C VAL A 32 -12.35 10.39 -3.88
N ASP A 33 -11.63 9.27 -3.96
CA ASP A 33 -11.97 8.04 -3.21
C ASP A 33 -10.94 7.77 -2.11
N CYS A 34 -11.39 7.97 -0.86
CA CYS A 34 -10.63 7.64 0.36
C CYS A 34 -11.19 6.38 1.06
N THR A 35 -11.94 5.54 0.35
CA THR A 35 -12.53 4.31 0.89
C THR A 35 -11.64 3.09 0.63
N ALA A 36 -12.08 1.93 1.10
CA ALA A 36 -11.59 0.61 0.72
C ALA A 36 -12.69 -0.23 0.06
N SER A 37 -13.71 0.43 -0.50
CA SER A 37 -14.93 -0.19 -1.04
C SER A 37 -14.74 -0.63 -2.50
N PRO A 38 -15.01 -1.92 -2.83
CA PRO A 38 -15.05 -2.37 -4.22
C PRO A 38 -16.14 -1.69 -5.05
N SER A 39 -17.31 -1.43 -4.44
CA SER A 39 -18.42 -0.77 -5.13
C SER A 39 -18.12 0.69 -5.48
N VAL A 40 -17.32 1.39 -4.67
CA VAL A 40 -16.84 2.74 -5.04
C VAL A 40 -15.81 2.67 -6.17
N ALA A 41 -14.89 1.71 -6.13
CA ALA A 41 -13.91 1.55 -7.21
C ALA A 41 -14.57 1.16 -8.55
N SER A 42 -15.73 0.49 -8.55
CA SER A 42 -16.40 0.04 -9.77
C SER A 42 -16.96 1.17 -10.64
N ILE A 43 -17.19 2.37 -10.09
CA ILE A 43 -17.71 3.50 -10.85
C ILE A 43 -16.63 4.32 -11.58
N TYR A 44 -15.34 4.02 -11.40
CA TYR A 44 -14.23 4.81 -11.97
C TYR A 44 -14.25 4.81 -13.50
N GLU A 45 -14.59 3.69 -14.13
CA GLU A 45 -14.65 3.57 -15.59
C GLU A 45 -15.64 4.58 -16.18
N GLU A 46 -16.82 4.66 -15.59
CA GLU A 46 -17.88 5.58 -16.01
C GLU A 46 -17.46 7.04 -15.81
N LEU A 47 -16.91 7.37 -14.62
CA LEU A 47 -16.42 8.72 -14.31
C LEU A 47 -15.35 9.18 -15.30
N LEU A 48 -14.31 8.37 -15.53
CA LEU A 48 -13.24 8.68 -16.47
C LEU A 48 -13.76 8.83 -17.91
N SER A 49 -14.72 7.98 -18.31
CA SER A 49 -15.34 8.05 -19.63
C SER A 49 -16.14 9.33 -19.87
N HIS A 50 -16.61 9.97 -18.81
CA HIS A 50 -17.34 11.24 -18.83
C HIS A 50 -16.50 12.45 -18.40
N ASN A 51 -15.19 12.37 -18.59
CA ASN A 51 -14.23 13.46 -18.36
C ASN A 51 -14.12 13.88 -16.86
N VAL A 52 -14.40 12.99 -15.93
CA VAL A 52 -14.15 13.20 -14.50
C VAL A 52 -12.81 12.58 -14.14
N SER A 53 -11.88 13.37 -13.62
CA SER A 53 -10.62 12.85 -13.09
C SER A 53 -10.86 12.09 -11.78
N VAL A 54 -10.07 11.06 -11.53
CA VAL A 54 -10.17 10.24 -10.30
C VAL A 54 -8.87 10.32 -9.52
N VAL A 55 -8.97 10.63 -8.22
CA VAL A 55 -7.88 10.56 -7.25
C VAL A 55 -8.26 9.51 -6.20
N ALA A 56 -7.44 8.47 -6.05
CA ALA A 56 -7.81 7.32 -5.23
C ALA A 56 -6.74 6.94 -4.19
N ALA A 57 -7.10 6.95 -2.90
CA ALA A 57 -6.39 6.20 -1.87
C ALA A 57 -6.79 4.72 -1.86
N ASN A 58 -7.93 4.38 -2.46
CA ASN A 58 -8.42 3.03 -2.64
C ASN A 58 -7.55 2.26 -3.64
N LYS A 59 -6.94 1.15 -3.17
CA LYS A 59 -6.00 0.35 -3.97
C LYS A 59 -6.69 -0.61 -4.94
N ILE A 60 -8.02 -0.82 -4.80
CA ILE A 60 -8.72 -1.92 -5.49
C ILE A 60 -8.58 -1.79 -7.00
N ALA A 61 -8.88 -0.64 -7.58
CA ALA A 61 -8.82 -0.43 -9.03
C ALA A 61 -7.40 -0.58 -9.58
N ALA A 62 -6.39 0.01 -8.91
CA ALA A 62 -5.00 -0.04 -9.34
C ALA A 62 -4.37 -1.43 -9.18
N SER A 63 -4.87 -2.28 -8.26
CA SER A 63 -4.42 -3.65 -8.03
C SER A 63 -5.39 -4.73 -8.53
N SER A 64 -6.47 -4.38 -9.24
CA SER A 64 -7.39 -5.30 -9.88
C SER A 64 -6.71 -6.14 -10.98
N GLU A 65 -7.45 -6.90 -11.77
CA GLU A 65 -6.90 -7.56 -12.97
C GLU A 65 -6.20 -6.55 -13.88
N TYR A 66 -5.08 -6.94 -14.47
CA TYR A 66 -4.23 -6.05 -15.26
C TYR A 66 -4.99 -5.37 -16.41
N ASP A 67 -5.84 -6.12 -17.10
CA ASP A 67 -6.58 -5.58 -18.23
C ASP A 67 -7.60 -4.52 -17.81
N HIS A 68 -8.20 -4.65 -16.62
CA HIS A 68 -9.06 -3.61 -16.05
C HIS A 68 -8.26 -2.36 -15.66
N TYR A 69 -7.15 -2.53 -14.94
CA TYR A 69 -6.25 -1.42 -14.62
C TYR A 69 -5.80 -0.68 -15.88
N LEU A 70 -5.35 -1.41 -16.92
CA LEU A 70 -4.90 -0.83 -18.19
C LEU A 70 -6.04 -0.10 -18.91
N LYS A 71 -7.25 -0.63 -18.84
CA LYS A 71 -8.45 0.01 -19.40
C LYS A 71 -8.69 1.37 -18.76
N LEU A 72 -8.65 1.48 -17.43
CA LEU A 72 -8.81 2.75 -16.72
C LEU A 72 -7.73 3.78 -17.11
N LYS A 73 -6.47 3.36 -17.18
CA LYS A 73 -5.35 4.21 -17.62
C LYS A 73 -5.54 4.70 -19.06
N ASN A 74 -6.00 3.83 -19.96
CA ASN A 74 -6.24 4.17 -21.36
C ASN A 74 -7.43 5.11 -21.53
N ILE A 75 -8.52 4.92 -20.79
CA ILE A 75 -9.66 5.84 -20.79
C ILE A 75 -9.20 7.21 -20.31
N ALA A 76 -8.52 7.29 -19.17
CA ALA A 76 -8.01 8.54 -18.65
C ALA A 76 -7.15 9.28 -19.69
N ARG A 77 -6.20 8.56 -20.33
CA ARG A 77 -5.34 9.13 -21.38
C ARG A 77 -6.14 9.62 -22.60
N SER A 78 -7.06 8.82 -23.12
CA SER A 78 -7.84 9.16 -24.32
C SER A 78 -8.81 10.33 -24.09
N ARG A 79 -9.29 10.50 -22.85
CA ARG A 79 -10.17 11.60 -22.43
C ARG A 79 -9.44 12.85 -21.98
N GLY A 80 -8.11 12.79 -21.82
CA GLY A 80 -7.33 13.90 -21.30
C GLY A 80 -7.56 14.19 -19.80
N VAL A 81 -8.12 13.22 -19.07
CA VAL A 81 -8.32 13.29 -17.61
C VAL A 81 -7.26 12.47 -16.87
N LYS A 82 -7.24 12.56 -15.55
CA LYS A 82 -6.25 11.87 -14.73
C LYS A 82 -6.89 10.77 -13.89
N PHE A 83 -6.16 9.65 -13.76
CA PHE A 83 -6.38 8.63 -12.76
C PHE A 83 -5.11 8.55 -11.91
N LEU A 84 -5.15 9.21 -10.73
CA LEU A 84 -4.02 9.36 -9.81
C LEU A 84 -4.28 8.57 -8.53
N PHE A 85 -3.23 7.96 -8.00
CA PHE A 85 -3.31 7.10 -6.82
C PHE A 85 -1.95 7.01 -6.10
N GLU A 86 -1.24 8.14 -5.97
CA GLU A 86 0.07 8.20 -5.30
C GLU A 86 0.03 7.55 -3.93
N THR A 87 -1.04 7.79 -3.17
CA THR A 87 -1.16 7.32 -1.79
C THR A 87 -1.44 5.82 -1.65
N ASN A 88 -1.58 5.09 -2.74
CA ASN A 88 -1.73 3.64 -2.70
C ASN A 88 -0.47 2.95 -2.18
N VAL A 89 0.71 3.56 -2.33
CA VAL A 89 1.97 3.03 -1.82
C VAL A 89 2.74 4.13 -1.09
N GLY A 90 3.09 3.87 0.18
CA GLY A 90 3.93 4.78 0.96
C GLY A 90 3.25 6.04 1.47
N ALA A 91 1.92 6.04 1.60
CA ALA A 91 1.14 7.20 2.06
C ALA A 91 1.42 8.45 1.21
N GLY A 92 1.99 9.50 1.78
CA GLY A 92 2.32 10.73 1.06
C GLY A 92 3.73 10.77 0.44
N LEU A 93 4.46 9.67 0.44
CA LEU A 93 5.77 9.60 -0.22
C LEU A 93 5.60 9.65 -1.75
N PRO A 94 6.43 10.42 -2.48
CA PRO A 94 6.33 10.54 -3.94
C PRO A 94 6.96 9.35 -4.65
N ILE A 95 6.30 8.21 -4.67
CA ILE A 95 6.84 6.94 -5.19
C ILE A 95 6.37 6.71 -6.62
N ILE A 96 5.06 6.75 -6.85
CA ILE A 96 4.44 6.49 -8.17
C ILE A 96 4.82 7.60 -9.15
N ASN A 97 4.75 8.86 -8.71
CA ASN A 97 5.19 9.99 -9.51
C ASN A 97 6.69 9.89 -9.88
N THR A 98 7.55 9.50 -8.92
CA THR A 98 8.98 9.29 -9.18
C THR A 98 9.20 8.20 -10.24
N ILE A 99 8.50 7.07 -10.15
CA ILE A 99 8.58 6.00 -11.17
C ILE A 99 8.12 6.53 -12.53
N SER A 100 7.02 7.27 -12.57
CA SER A 100 6.50 7.87 -13.80
C SER A 100 7.50 8.87 -14.43
N ASP A 101 8.13 9.72 -13.62
CA ASP A 101 9.13 10.69 -14.09
C ASP A 101 10.39 10.02 -14.63
N LEU A 102 10.86 8.95 -13.99
CA LEU A 102 11.98 8.14 -14.48
C LEU A 102 11.66 7.55 -15.86
N ILE A 103 10.49 6.93 -16.02
CA ILE A 103 10.06 6.32 -17.29
C ILE A 103 9.87 7.40 -18.36
N ASN A 104 9.19 8.51 -18.03
CA ASN A 104 8.95 9.60 -18.97
C ASN A 104 10.24 10.27 -19.44
N SER A 105 11.31 10.23 -18.62
CA SER A 105 12.63 10.70 -19.01
C SER A 105 13.46 9.66 -19.78
N GLY A 106 12.86 8.50 -20.13
CA GLY A 106 13.49 7.42 -20.88
C GLY A 106 14.37 6.48 -20.06
N ASP A 107 14.23 6.48 -18.73
CA ASP A 107 14.88 5.49 -17.87
C ASP A 107 14.05 4.19 -17.79
N ARG A 108 14.66 3.11 -17.35
CA ARG A 108 14.01 1.83 -17.16
C ARG A 108 14.22 1.31 -15.76
N ILE A 109 13.13 0.98 -15.08
CA ILE A 109 13.19 0.35 -13.75
C ILE A 109 13.64 -1.12 -13.93
N LEU A 110 14.73 -1.50 -13.27
CA LEU A 110 15.28 -2.85 -13.32
C LEU A 110 14.86 -3.68 -12.10
N LYS A 111 14.72 -3.03 -10.94
CA LYS A 111 14.38 -3.70 -9.68
C LYS A 111 13.72 -2.72 -8.72
N ILE A 112 12.71 -3.20 -8.00
CA ILE A 112 12.08 -2.49 -6.89
C ILE A 112 12.26 -3.34 -5.64
N GLU A 113 12.89 -2.80 -4.62
CA GLU A 113 12.97 -3.41 -3.29
C GLU A 113 12.32 -2.48 -2.28
N ALA A 114 11.47 -3.03 -1.41
CA ALA A 114 10.68 -2.17 -0.54
C ALA A 114 10.37 -2.82 0.82
N VAL A 115 10.29 -2.00 1.86
CA VAL A 115 9.57 -2.29 3.10
C VAL A 115 8.41 -1.31 3.14
N VAL A 116 7.20 -1.82 2.87
CA VAL A 116 6.00 -1.00 2.66
C VAL A 116 4.81 -1.41 3.54
N SER A 117 5.07 -2.24 4.57
CA SER A 117 4.10 -2.54 5.61
C SER A 117 4.53 -1.88 6.91
N GLY A 118 3.83 -0.81 7.30
CA GLY A 118 4.06 -0.14 8.57
C GLY A 118 3.81 -1.06 9.75
N THR A 119 2.71 -1.84 9.72
CA THR A 119 2.34 -2.81 10.75
C THR A 119 3.41 -3.86 10.97
N LEU A 120 3.84 -4.54 9.90
CA LEU A 120 4.84 -5.61 10.02
C LEU A 120 6.21 -5.04 10.41
N ASN A 121 6.58 -3.86 9.91
CA ASN A 121 7.83 -3.23 10.33
C ASN A 121 7.79 -2.84 11.81
N PHE A 122 6.67 -2.34 12.30
CA PHE A 122 6.47 -2.06 13.73
C PHE A 122 6.62 -3.35 14.56
N ILE A 123 5.89 -4.42 14.22
CA ILE A 123 5.94 -5.71 14.93
C ILE A 123 7.40 -6.19 15.06
N PHE A 124 8.15 -6.24 13.96
CA PHE A 124 9.53 -6.73 13.98
C PHE A 124 10.53 -5.76 14.65
N ASN A 125 10.19 -4.49 14.81
CA ASN A 125 11.00 -3.55 15.58
C ASN A 125 10.73 -3.63 17.10
N GLU A 126 9.48 -3.94 17.51
CA GLU A 126 9.10 -4.07 18.92
C GLU A 126 9.60 -5.38 19.55
N MET A 127 9.78 -6.43 18.73
CA MET A 127 10.27 -7.71 19.22
C MET A 127 11.66 -7.58 19.84
N ASN A 128 11.76 -7.94 21.12
CA ASN A 128 13.01 -7.93 21.89
C ASN A 128 12.98 -9.04 22.96
N GLU A 129 13.91 -9.02 23.91
CA GLU A 129 14.03 -10.05 24.96
C GLU A 129 12.82 -10.15 25.89
N THR A 130 12.06 -9.07 26.02
CA THR A 130 10.89 -8.97 26.91
C THR A 130 9.57 -8.88 26.15
N VAL A 131 9.61 -8.67 24.83
CA VAL A 131 8.44 -8.53 23.97
C VAL A 131 8.47 -9.66 22.93
N PRO A 132 7.75 -10.77 23.17
CA PRO A 132 7.63 -11.87 22.22
C PRO A 132 6.75 -11.47 21.03
N MET A 133 6.71 -12.31 19.99
CA MET A 133 5.97 -12.08 18.75
C MET A 133 4.49 -11.80 18.99
N SER A 134 3.83 -12.61 19.82
CA SER A 134 2.40 -12.43 20.14
C SER A 134 2.14 -11.06 20.78
N ARG A 135 2.99 -10.63 21.72
CA ARG A 135 2.87 -9.32 22.39
C ARG A 135 3.16 -8.17 21.42
N ALA A 136 4.12 -8.33 20.51
CA ALA A 136 4.40 -7.31 19.48
C ALA A 136 3.22 -7.09 18.55
N ILE A 137 2.47 -8.16 18.21
CA ILE A 137 1.21 -8.06 17.43
C ILE A 137 0.13 -7.32 18.22
N GLU A 138 -0.03 -7.62 19.54
CA GLU A 138 -0.97 -6.90 20.40
C GLU A 138 -0.63 -5.41 20.47
N LEU A 139 0.65 -5.07 20.68
CA LEU A 139 1.13 -3.69 20.72
C LEU A 139 0.84 -2.95 19.42
N ALA A 140 1.00 -3.61 18.27
CA ALA A 140 0.64 -3.02 16.97
C ALA A 140 -0.86 -2.69 16.89
N LYS A 141 -1.73 -3.57 17.43
CA LYS A 141 -3.17 -3.34 17.51
C LYS A 141 -3.52 -2.20 18.48
N GLU A 142 -2.94 -2.21 19.68
CA GLU A 142 -3.12 -1.15 20.69
C GLU A 142 -2.71 0.23 20.17
N ALA A 143 -1.62 0.30 19.40
CA ALA A 143 -1.11 1.52 18.78
C ALA A 143 -1.88 1.93 17.51
N GLY A 144 -2.87 1.15 17.05
CA GLY A 144 -3.66 1.44 15.85
C GLY A 144 -2.92 1.22 14.54
N TYR A 145 -1.83 0.46 14.53
CA TYR A 145 -1.10 0.08 13.32
C TYR A 145 -1.65 -1.18 12.66
N ALA A 146 -2.27 -2.09 13.44
CA ALA A 146 -2.85 -3.33 12.92
C ALA A 146 -4.37 -3.20 12.78
N GLU A 147 -4.91 -3.89 11.77
CA GLU A 147 -6.35 -4.07 11.60
C GLU A 147 -6.98 -4.78 12.81
N PRO A 148 -8.31 -4.65 13.04
CA PRO A 148 -9.00 -5.37 14.12
C PRO A 148 -8.73 -6.88 14.10
N ASP A 149 -8.66 -7.47 12.91
CA ASP A 149 -8.14 -8.81 12.67
C ASP A 149 -6.68 -8.73 12.14
N PRO A 150 -5.67 -8.99 12.98
CA PRO A 150 -4.27 -8.83 12.58
C PRO A 150 -3.84 -9.82 11.48
N ARG A 151 -4.62 -10.88 11.22
CA ARG A 151 -4.36 -11.82 10.13
C ARG A 151 -4.38 -11.13 8.77
N ILE A 152 -5.16 -10.08 8.62
CA ILE A 152 -5.19 -9.25 7.40
C ILE A 152 -3.80 -8.71 7.10
N ASP A 153 -3.15 -8.09 8.10
CA ASP A 153 -1.79 -7.55 7.97
C ASP A 153 -0.75 -8.67 7.80
N LEU A 154 -0.85 -9.72 8.64
CA LEU A 154 0.08 -10.84 8.65
C LEU A 154 0.03 -11.69 7.37
N SER A 155 -1.07 -11.62 6.62
CA SER A 155 -1.21 -12.28 5.31
C SER A 155 -0.30 -11.70 4.23
N GLY A 156 0.20 -10.49 4.43
CA GLY A 156 1.02 -9.77 3.46
C GLY A 156 0.28 -9.31 2.20
N MET A 157 -1.04 -9.44 2.13
CA MET A 157 -1.83 -9.10 0.94
C MET A 157 -1.77 -7.60 0.59
N ASP A 158 -1.67 -6.71 1.58
CA ASP A 158 -1.48 -5.27 1.30
C ASP A 158 -0.12 -5.03 0.61
N VAL A 159 0.92 -5.76 1.01
CA VAL A 159 2.24 -5.69 0.37
C VAL A 159 2.19 -6.25 -1.05
N VAL A 160 1.47 -7.36 -1.29
CA VAL A 160 1.24 -7.90 -2.64
C VAL A 160 0.60 -6.84 -3.53
N ARG A 161 -0.51 -6.21 -3.09
CA ARG A 161 -1.19 -5.16 -3.86
C ARG A 161 -0.28 -3.98 -4.17
N LYS A 162 0.51 -3.53 -3.19
CA LYS A 162 1.48 -2.45 -3.38
C LYS A 162 2.55 -2.79 -4.41
N LEU A 163 3.07 -4.02 -4.38
CA LEU A 163 4.03 -4.49 -5.38
C LEU A 163 3.45 -4.54 -6.78
N VAL A 164 2.23 -5.09 -6.92
CA VAL A 164 1.53 -5.12 -8.20
C VAL A 164 1.39 -3.71 -8.77
N ILE A 165 0.96 -2.74 -7.95
CA ILE A 165 0.84 -1.35 -8.36
C ILE A 165 2.18 -0.78 -8.83
N LEU A 166 3.24 -0.92 -8.03
CA LEU A 166 4.57 -0.41 -8.38
C LEU A 166 5.13 -1.06 -9.65
N SER A 167 4.95 -2.37 -9.80
CA SER A 167 5.40 -3.09 -10.99
C SER A 167 4.68 -2.64 -12.25
N ARG A 168 3.37 -2.41 -12.16
CA ARG A 168 2.55 -1.90 -13.27
C ARG A 168 2.94 -0.49 -13.68
N GLU A 169 3.12 0.39 -12.71
CA GLU A 169 3.60 1.75 -12.98
C GLU A 169 5.04 1.76 -13.52
N ALA A 170 5.85 0.75 -13.19
CA ALA A 170 7.15 0.51 -13.79
C ALA A 170 7.09 -0.10 -15.22
N GLY A 171 5.89 -0.32 -15.76
CA GLY A 171 5.69 -0.81 -17.13
C GLY A 171 5.61 -2.34 -17.28
N TYR A 172 5.54 -3.09 -16.18
CA TYR A 172 5.47 -4.55 -16.21
C TYR A 172 4.02 -5.06 -16.09
N ARG A 173 3.67 -6.10 -16.88
CA ARG A 173 2.41 -6.81 -16.69
C ARG A 173 2.57 -7.79 -15.54
N VAL A 174 1.88 -7.55 -14.43
CA VAL A 174 1.92 -8.38 -13.22
C VAL A 174 0.52 -8.52 -12.65
N GLU A 175 0.14 -9.74 -12.30
CA GLU A 175 -1.07 -10.06 -11.53
C GLU A 175 -0.72 -10.33 -10.06
N GLN A 176 -1.72 -10.31 -9.17
CA GLN A 176 -1.49 -10.59 -7.75
C GLN A 176 -0.95 -12.02 -7.54
N ASP A 177 -1.39 -12.97 -8.37
CA ASP A 177 -0.96 -14.37 -8.29
C ASP A 177 0.46 -14.61 -8.82
N ASP A 178 1.01 -13.69 -9.62
CA ASP A 178 2.41 -13.74 -10.05
C ASP A 178 3.39 -13.39 -8.92
N VAL A 179 2.90 -12.73 -7.86
CA VAL A 179 3.74 -12.31 -6.75
C VAL A 179 4.01 -13.48 -5.82
N LYS A 180 5.26 -13.94 -5.78
CA LYS A 180 5.68 -14.98 -4.83
C LYS A 180 5.52 -14.48 -3.41
N LYS A 181 4.73 -15.21 -2.63
CA LYS A 181 4.44 -14.91 -1.24
C LYS A 181 4.90 -16.05 -0.34
N ASN A 182 5.90 -15.78 0.49
CA ASN A 182 6.39 -16.70 1.50
C ASN A 182 5.95 -16.22 2.87
N LEU A 183 4.83 -16.78 3.36
CA LEU A 183 4.32 -16.45 4.69
C LEU A 183 5.34 -16.90 5.75
N PHE A 184 5.57 -16.02 6.71
CA PHE A 184 6.43 -16.30 7.86
C PHE A 184 5.67 -16.94 9.03
N ILE A 185 4.33 -16.94 8.96
CA ILE A 185 3.42 -17.61 9.88
C ILE A 185 2.75 -18.77 9.14
N PRO A 186 2.72 -19.99 9.71
CA PRO A 186 2.07 -21.14 9.11
C PRO A 186 0.58 -20.92 8.81
N GLN A 187 0.09 -21.49 7.71
CA GLN A 187 -1.28 -21.31 7.22
C GLN A 187 -2.33 -21.61 8.29
N LYS A 188 -2.09 -22.61 9.16
CA LYS A 188 -3.02 -22.98 10.24
C LYS A 188 -3.45 -21.82 11.15
N TYR A 189 -2.65 -20.75 11.29
CA TYR A 189 -2.97 -19.58 12.12
C TYR A 189 -3.95 -18.60 11.45
N PHE A 190 -4.20 -18.75 10.16
CA PHE A 190 -5.18 -17.96 9.42
C PHE A 190 -6.58 -18.58 9.41
N GLU A 191 -6.73 -19.78 9.98
CA GLU A 191 -7.98 -20.53 10.04
C GLU A 191 -8.73 -20.24 11.35
N GLY A 192 -10.06 -20.41 11.33
CA GLY A 192 -10.93 -20.18 12.50
C GLY A 192 -11.26 -18.71 12.76
N SER A 193 -11.72 -18.42 13.96
CA SER A 193 -12.09 -17.07 14.39
C SER A 193 -10.88 -16.21 14.77
N VAL A 194 -11.09 -14.90 14.99
CA VAL A 194 -10.04 -14.00 15.51
C VAL A 194 -9.64 -14.41 16.93
N GLU A 195 -10.59 -14.89 17.73
CA GLU A 195 -10.34 -15.40 19.09
C GLU A 195 -9.48 -16.67 19.05
N ASP A 196 -9.68 -17.54 18.07
CA ASP A 196 -8.84 -18.73 17.86
C ASP A 196 -7.40 -18.33 17.51
N PHE A 197 -7.24 -17.31 16.67
CA PHE A 197 -5.92 -16.75 16.37
C PHE A 197 -5.23 -16.26 17.64
N TRP A 198 -5.87 -15.41 18.44
CA TRP A 198 -5.28 -14.86 19.66
C TRP A 198 -4.93 -15.93 20.71
N ARG A 199 -5.69 -17.02 20.76
CA ARG A 199 -5.39 -18.17 21.64
C ARG A 199 -4.13 -18.93 21.19
N ARG A 200 -3.91 -19.01 19.89
CA ARG A 200 -2.89 -19.87 19.26
C ARG A 200 -1.59 -19.13 18.93
N VAL A 201 -1.63 -17.84 18.68
CA VAL A 201 -0.45 -17.07 18.26
C VAL A 201 0.73 -17.13 19.25
N PRO A 202 0.54 -17.26 20.59
CA PRO A 202 1.66 -17.46 21.52
C PRO A 202 2.47 -18.75 21.29
N GLU A 203 1.92 -19.74 20.57
CA GLU A 203 2.68 -20.95 20.19
C GLU A 203 3.90 -20.62 19.31
N LEU A 204 3.89 -19.49 18.63
CA LEU A 204 4.98 -19.03 17.76
C LEU A 204 6.12 -18.37 18.53
N ASP A 205 5.89 -17.91 19.76
CA ASP A 205 6.83 -17.07 20.50
C ASP A 205 8.21 -17.72 20.70
N ALA A 206 8.23 -19.02 21.03
CA ALA A 206 9.48 -19.75 21.25
C ALA A 206 10.33 -19.87 19.96
N GLU A 207 9.69 -20.12 18.82
CA GLU A 207 10.38 -20.21 17.52
C GLU A 207 10.94 -18.83 17.11
N PHE A 208 10.11 -17.78 17.23
CA PHE A 208 10.54 -16.43 16.85
C PHE A 208 11.62 -15.90 17.78
N GLU A 209 11.59 -16.21 19.08
CA GLU A 209 12.64 -15.82 20.02
C GLU A 209 13.96 -16.54 19.72
N ALA A 210 13.92 -17.83 19.40
CA ALA A 210 15.14 -18.58 19.02
C ALA A 210 15.78 -17.97 17.75
N ARG A 211 14.96 -17.64 16.75
CA ARG A 211 15.43 -16.99 15.53
C ARG A 211 15.94 -15.58 15.80
N ARG A 212 15.28 -14.79 16.67
CA ARG A 212 15.71 -13.45 17.07
C ARG A 212 17.09 -13.48 17.71
N LYS A 213 17.32 -14.40 18.66
CA LYS A 213 18.63 -14.57 19.32
C LYS A 213 19.73 -14.91 18.32
N ARG A 214 19.47 -15.81 17.38
CA ARG A 214 20.41 -16.13 16.32
C ARG A 214 20.76 -14.89 15.49
N LEU A 215 19.76 -14.13 15.04
CA LEU A 215 19.96 -12.90 14.25
C LEU A 215 20.75 -11.84 15.02
N ALA A 216 20.43 -11.66 16.31
CA ALA A 216 21.16 -10.72 17.16
C ALA A 216 22.65 -11.11 17.30
N ALA A 217 22.95 -12.40 17.45
CA ALA A 217 24.33 -12.90 17.49
C ALA A 217 25.08 -12.68 16.15
N GLU A 218 24.37 -12.69 15.01
CA GLU A 218 24.90 -12.42 13.68
C GLU A 218 24.90 -10.92 13.30
N GLY A 219 24.45 -10.03 14.21
CA GLY A 219 24.29 -8.60 13.91
C GLY A 219 23.21 -8.30 12.86
N LYS A 220 22.24 -9.19 12.66
CA LYS A 220 21.17 -9.08 11.67
C LYS A 220 19.84 -8.71 12.30
N ARG A 221 18.89 -8.29 11.45
CA ARG A 221 17.50 -7.99 11.82
C ARG A 221 16.54 -8.53 10.78
N TRP A 222 15.27 -8.70 11.18
CA TRP A 222 14.20 -9.00 10.25
C TRP A 222 13.66 -7.76 9.55
N ARG A 223 13.30 -7.92 8.27
CA ARG A 223 12.49 -6.97 7.50
C ARG A 223 11.52 -7.72 6.62
N PHE A 224 10.26 -7.31 6.66
CA PHE A 224 9.26 -7.85 5.76
C PHE A 224 9.23 -6.99 4.50
N GLY A 225 9.68 -7.53 3.40
CA GLY A 225 9.95 -6.74 2.22
C GLY A 225 9.58 -7.41 0.90
N ALA A 226 9.78 -6.66 -0.14
CA ALA A 226 9.29 -6.90 -1.46
C ALA A 226 10.33 -6.71 -2.56
N THR A 227 10.91 -7.76 -3.01
CA THR A 227 11.13 -8.24 -4.38
C THR A 227 10.36 -9.55 -4.51
N GLU A 228 10.23 -10.24 -3.42
CA GLU A 228 9.28 -11.30 -3.07
C GLU A 228 8.68 -10.90 -1.73
N VAL A 229 7.40 -11.13 -1.53
CA VAL A 229 6.74 -10.86 -0.24
C VAL A 229 7.20 -11.90 0.77
N SER A 230 8.22 -11.57 1.53
CA SER A 230 8.87 -12.50 2.47
C SER A 230 9.52 -11.78 3.63
N LEU A 231 9.71 -12.52 4.73
CA LEU A 231 10.52 -12.08 5.87
C LEU A 231 12.00 -12.32 5.54
N ARG A 232 12.78 -11.24 5.49
CA ARG A 232 14.21 -11.25 5.15
C ARG A 232 15.09 -10.95 6.34
N GLU A 233 16.26 -11.57 6.36
CA GLU A 233 17.33 -11.29 7.32
C GLU A 233 18.31 -10.30 6.71
N VAL A 234 18.44 -9.12 7.31
CA VAL A 234 19.28 -8.03 6.79
C VAL A 234 20.41 -7.69 7.77
N GLY A 235 21.61 -7.49 7.24
CA GLY A 235 22.79 -7.04 7.99
C GLY A 235 22.93 -5.52 8.02
N PRO A 236 23.92 -4.99 8.78
CA PRO A 236 24.15 -3.55 8.95
C PRO A 236 24.34 -2.76 7.65
N ASP A 237 24.91 -3.38 6.61
CA ASP A 237 25.15 -2.76 5.31
C ASP A 237 23.89 -2.62 4.47
N SER A 238 22.78 -3.24 4.89
CA SER A 238 21.51 -3.16 4.18
C SER A 238 20.82 -1.81 4.42
N PRO A 239 20.32 -1.14 3.37
CA PRO A 239 19.55 0.09 3.50
C PRO A 239 18.30 -0.07 4.38
N PHE A 240 17.83 -1.30 4.56
CA PHE A 240 16.66 -1.66 5.37
C PHE A 240 16.97 -1.85 6.86
N TYR A 241 18.25 -2.01 7.23
CA TYR A 241 18.64 -2.40 8.60
C TYR A 241 18.19 -1.38 9.66
N HIS A 242 18.39 -0.09 9.39
CA HIS A 242 18.08 1.01 10.32
C HIS A 242 16.67 1.58 10.17
N LEU A 243 15.75 0.81 9.57
CA LEU A 243 14.37 1.26 9.41
C LEU A 243 13.63 1.14 10.75
N ALA A 244 13.32 2.27 11.38
CA ALA A 244 12.68 2.36 12.69
C ALA A 244 11.16 2.54 12.58
N GLY A 245 10.43 2.16 13.61
CA GLY A 245 8.99 2.33 13.77
C GLY A 245 8.19 1.72 12.62
N SER A 246 7.21 2.47 12.13
CA SER A 246 6.34 2.08 11.00
C SER A 246 6.78 2.69 9.66
N ASN A 247 8.01 3.22 9.57
CA ASN A 247 8.49 3.86 8.35
C ASN A 247 8.58 2.88 7.17
N ASN A 248 8.39 3.42 5.98
CA ASN A 248 8.59 2.73 4.71
C ASN A 248 9.91 3.15 4.07
N VAL A 249 10.47 2.25 3.27
CA VAL A 249 11.61 2.55 2.41
C VAL A 249 11.47 1.77 1.10
N ILE A 250 11.72 2.45 0.00
CA ILE A 250 11.70 1.90 -1.36
C ILE A 250 13.03 2.20 -2.00
N LEU A 251 13.62 1.18 -2.64
CA LEU A 251 14.80 1.29 -3.48
C LEU A 251 14.39 1.04 -4.92
N LEU A 252 14.74 1.97 -5.80
CA LEU A 252 14.55 1.87 -7.24
C LEU A 252 15.93 1.71 -7.89
N THR A 253 16.22 0.52 -8.40
CA THR A 253 17.37 0.27 -9.26
C THR A 253 16.91 0.47 -10.70
N THR A 254 17.55 1.41 -11.41
CA THR A 254 17.22 1.72 -12.80
C THR A 254 18.46 1.56 -13.69
N GLU A 255 18.33 1.76 -14.98
CA GLU A 255 19.51 1.79 -15.86
C GLU A 255 20.48 2.91 -15.52
N ARG A 256 19.96 4.10 -15.13
CA ARG A 256 20.77 5.25 -14.71
C ARG A 256 21.28 5.12 -13.28
N TYR A 257 20.48 4.57 -12.38
CA TYR A 257 20.79 4.42 -10.94
C TYR A 257 21.07 2.96 -10.61
N LYS A 258 21.98 2.31 -11.34
CA LYS A 258 22.29 0.88 -11.20
C LYS A 258 23.25 0.61 -10.04
N GLU A 259 24.31 1.41 -9.95
CA GLU A 259 25.34 1.27 -8.89
C GLU A 259 24.88 1.90 -7.57
N TYR A 260 24.13 3.01 -7.66
CA TYR A 260 23.59 3.73 -6.52
C TYR A 260 22.05 3.83 -6.67
N PRO A 261 21.30 2.82 -6.22
CA PRO A 261 19.85 2.82 -6.32
C PRO A 261 19.24 4.04 -5.64
N MET A 262 18.22 4.63 -6.27
CA MET A 262 17.46 5.72 -5.68
C MET A 262 16.70 5.21 -4.45
N GLN A 263 16.76 5.96 -3.35
CA GLN A 263 16.09 5.60 -2.10
C GLN A 263 15.04 6.65 -1.73
N ILE A 264 13.80 6.21 -1.48
CA ILE A 264 12.71 7.00 -0.93
C ILE A 264 12.37 6.43 0.45
N LYS A 265 12.46 7.24 1.50
CA LYS A 265 12.25 6.80 2.89
C LYS A 265 11.47 7.84 3.67
N GLY A 266 10.50 7.39 4.46
CA GLY A 266 9.72 8.26 5.35
C GLY A 266 8.51 7.56 5.95
N TYR A 267 7.56 8.34 6.47
CA TYR A 267 6.32 7.80 7.01
C TYR A 267 5.51 7.11 5.91
N GLY A 268 5.26 5.81 6.08
CA GLY A 268 4.52 4.98 5.12
C GLY A 268 3.05 4.80 5.48
N ALA A 269 2.58 5.43 6.56
CA ALA A 269 1.21 5.40 7.03
C ALA A 269 0.90 6.65 7.86
N GLY A 270 -0.39 6.91 8.06
CA GLY A 270 -0.89 8.01 8.89
C GLY A 270 -1.86 8.91 8.13
N ALA A 271 -2.98 9.27 8.79
CA ALA A 271 -4.06 10.02 8.16
C ALA A 271 -3.58 11.37 7.58
N GLY A 272 -2.74 12.10 8.31
CA GLY A 272 -2.24 13.41 7.87
C GLY A 272 -1.37 13.35 6.62
N VAL A 273 -0.41 12.42 6.57
CA VAL A 273 0.48 12.26 5.41
C VAL A 273 -0.26 11.68 4.20
N THR A 274 -1.21 10.77 4.42
CA THR A 274 -2.06 10.25 3.33
C THR A 274 -2.97 11.35 2.77
N ALA A 275 -3.62 12.13 3.63
CA ALA A 275 -4.44 13.25 3.20
C ALA A 275 -3.63 14.29 2.40
N ALA A 276 -2.41 14.57 2.81
CA ALA A 276 -1.52 15.48 2.08
C ALA A 276 -1.17 14.93 0.68
N GLY A 277 -0.94 13.62 0.54
CA GLY A 277 -0.69 12.99 -0.76
C GLY A 277 -1.92 13.01 -1.67
N VAL A 278 -3.11 12.70 -1.15
CA VAL A 278 -4.38 12.85 -1.89
C VAL A 278 -4.57 14.28 -2.34
N PHE A 279 -4.32 15.25 -1.45
CA PHE A 279 -4.44 16.66 -1.79
C PHE A 279 -3.43 17.10 -2.86
N ALA A 280 -2.20 16.58 -2.82
CA ALA A 280 -1.19 16.85 -3.85
C ALA A 280 -1.65 16.34 -5.23
N ASP A 281 -2.25 15.14 -5.31
CA ASP A 281 -2.84 14.62 -6.55
C ASP A 281 -3.96 15.53 -7.08
N ILE A 282 -4.86 16.02 -6.20
CA ILE A 282 -5.92 16.96 -6.58
C ILE A 282 -5.33 18.27 -7.13
N ILE A 283 -4.34 18.85 -6.45
CA ILE A 283 -3.70 20.10 -6.89
C ILE A 283 -2.94 19.90 -8.20
N SER A 284 -2.34 18.75 -8.44
CA SER A 284 -1.67 18.46 -9.71
C SER A 284 -2.65 18.49 -10.89
N ILE A 285 -3.90 18.04 -10.69
CA ILE A 285 -4.98 18.14 -11.69
C ILE A 285 -5.40 19.60 -11.90
N ALA A 286 -5.54 20.36 -10.82
CA ALA A 286 -5.95 21.76 -10.90
C ALA A 286 -4.88 22.65 -11.57
N ASN A 287 -3.61 22.31 -11.44
CA ASN A 287 -2.48 23.08 -11.99
C ASN A 287 -2.12 22.72 -13.44
N ILE A 288 -2.86 21.83 -14.10
CA ILE A 288 -2.69 21.57 -15.54
C ILE A 288 -3.22 22.81 -16.29
N ARG A 289 -2.27 23.60 -16.78
CA ARG A 289 -2.53 24.76 -17.64
C ARG A 289 -2.44 24.37 -19.10
#